data_6bfead844198f0a24ee8a73902de93da
#
_entry.id   6bfead844198f0a24ee8a73902de93da
#
_cell.length_a   1.000
_cell.length_b   1.000
_cell.length_c   1.000
_cell.angle_alpha   90.00
_cell.angle_beta   90.00
_cell.angle_gamma   90.00
#
_symmetry.space_group_name_H-M   'P 1'
#
loop_
_entity.id
_entity.type
_entity.pdbx_description
1 polymer ?
#
loop_
_entity_poly.entity_id
_entity_poly.type
_entity_poly.pdbx_seq_one_letter_code
_entity_poly.pdbx_strand_id
1 'polypeptide(L)'
;MNNKIVFDSSAILALIKMENGHETVASHLDNAIVSSASFCEVATTLSREGFGQEEVIRSLSNTFLHIIDFDSEQAVVVASIDEATRHYNLSLADKACLALARIKNLPVLTANKLWKNLDLNIETKTI
;
A
#
# COMPACT_ATOMS: atom_id res chain seq x y z
N MET A 1 -17.48 3.89 13.52
CA MET A 1 -16.19 4.47 13.15
C MET A 1 -15.42 3.53 12.24
N ASN A 2 -14.75 4.07 11.27
CA ASN A 2 -13.97 3.27 10.33
C ASN A 2 -12.53 3.17 10.83
N ASN A 3 -12.13 1.98 11.27
CA ASN A 3 -10.77 1.72 11.77
C ASN A 3 -9.86 1.14 10.68
N LYS A 4 -10.26 1.25 9.42
CA LYS A 4 -9.48 0.68 8.34
C LYS A 4 -8.21 1.50 8.09
N ILE A 5 -7.20 0.82 7.56
CA ILE A 5 -5.91 1.41 7.24
C ILE A 5 -5.46 0.89 5.88
N VAL A 6 -4.89 1.77 5.07
CA VAL A 6 -4.41 1.40 3.75
C VAL A 6 -2.96 0.92 3.87
N PHE A 7 -2.68 -0.29 3.40
CA PHE A 7 -1.31 -0.81 3.34
C PHE A 7 -0.68 -0.42 2.00
N ASP A 8 0.53 0.10 2.04
CA ASP A 8 1.31 0.24 0.82
C ASP A 8 2.05 -1.06 0.50
N SER A 9 2.73 -1.10 -0.64
CA SER A 9 3.47 -2.30 -1.07
C SER A 9 4.56 -2.70 -0.08
N SER A 10 5.24 -1.72 0.53
CA SER A 10 6.33 -2.01 1.47
C SER A 10 5.83 -2.69 2.74
N ALA A 11 4.66 -2.29 3.24
CA ALA A 11 4.06 -2.93 4.41
C ALA A 11 3.68 -4.38 4.10
N ILE A 12 3.09 -4.60 2.92
CA ILE A 12 2.71 -5.94 2.48
C ILE A 12 3.94 -6.85 2.35
N LEU A 13 4.99 -6.36 1.71
CA LEU A 13 6.22 -7.13 1.53
C LEU A 13 6.90 -7.43 2.86
N ALA A 14 6.90 -6.47 3.80
CA ALA A 14 7.45 -6.70 5.12
C ALA A 14 6.73 -7.85 5.84
N LEU A 15 5.40 -7.91 5.70
CA LEU A 15 4.61 -8.98 6.29
C LEU A 15 4.94 -10.35 5.66
N ILE A 16 4.92 -10.42 4.32
CA ILE A 16 5.13 -11.67 3.60
C ILE A 16 6.55 -12.21 3.80
N LYS A 17 7.54 -11.32 3.76
CA LYS A 17 8.96 -11.69 3.85
C LYS A 17 9.48 -11.67 5.28
N MET A 18 8.63 -11.39 6.24
CA MET A 18 8.97 -11.30 7.67
C MET A 18 10.14 -10.36 7.94
N GLU A 19 10.13 -9.21 7.27
CA GLU A 19 11.12 -8.17 7.48
C GLU A 19 10.85 -7.40 8.78
N ASN A 20 11.76 -6.53 9.17
CA ASN A 20 11.59 -5.70 10.36
C ASN A 20 10.28 -4.93 10.27
N GLY A 21 9.51 -4.96 11.36
CA GLY A 21 8.21 -4.31 11.42
C GLY A 21 7.04 -5.19 11.03
N HIS A 22 7.29 -6.46 10.60
CA HIS A 22 6.21 -7.36 10.18
C HIS A 22 5.18 -7.59 11.27
N GLU A 23 5.57 -7.56 12.53
CA GLU A 23 4.64 -7.75 13.65
C GLU A 23 3.68 -6.56 13.77
N THR A 24 4.16 -5.35 13.53
CA THR A 24 3.32 -4.16 13.48
C THR A 24 2.31 -4.27 12.34
N VAL A 25 2.76 -4.71 11.16
CA VAL A 25 1.87 -4.91 10.02
C VAL A 25 0.81 -5.95 10.36
N ALA A 26 1.21 -7.07 10.93
CA ALA A 26 0.28 -8.14 11.30
C ALA A 26 -0.79 -7.65 12.27
N SER A 27 -0.45 -6.74 13.17
CA SER A 27 -1.41 -6.20 14.14
C SER A 27 -2.53 -5.36 13.50
N HIS A 28 -2.32 -4.88 12.27
CA HIS A 28 -3.31 -4.11 11.53
C HIS A 28 -4.06 -4.92 10.48
N LEU A 29 -3.75 -6.20 10.34
CA LEU A 29 -4.22 -7.01 9.22
C LEU A 29 -5.75 -7.09 9.12
N ASP A 30 -6.43 -7.17 10.27
CA ASP A 30 -7.90 -7.26 10.28
C ASP A 30 -8.59 -6.02 9.74
N ASN A 31 -7.90 -4.89 9.70
CA ASN A 31 -8.42 -3.62 9.25
C ASN A 31 -7.78 -3.13 7.96
N ALA A 32 -6.99 -3.97 7.31
CA ALA A 32 -6.22 -3.59 6.12
C ALA A 32 -7.10 -3.51 4.88
N ILE A 33 -6.89 -2.45 4.10
CA ILE A 33 -7.36 -2.41 2.72
C ILE A 33 -6.15 -2.12 1.82
N VAL A 34 -6.19 -2.61 0.61
CA VAL A 34 -5.05 -2.60 -0.30
C VAL A 34 -5.53 -2.18 -1.69
N SER A 35 -4.82 -1.24 -2.31
CA SER A 35 -5.07 -0.91 -3.72
C SER A 35 -4.67 -2.07 -4.62
N SER A 36 -5.46 -2.35 -5.65
CA SER A 36 -5.08 -3.35 -6.66
C SER A 36 -3.75 -3.00 -7.33
N ALA A 37 -3.38 -1.72 -7.40
CA ALA A 37 -2.07 -1.30 -7.92
C ALA A 37 -0.94 -1.75 -6.99
N SER A 38 -1.12 -1.63 -5.68
CA SER A 38 -0.16 -2.13 -4.69
C SER A 38 -0.07 -3.66 -4.75
N PHE A 39 -1.21 -4.32 -4.90
CA PHE A 39 -1.27 -5.77 -5.08
C PHE A 39 -0.43 -6.19 -6.29
N CYS A 40 -0.58 -5.49 -7.41
CA CYS A 40 0.20 -5.74 -8.63
C CYS A 40 1.70 -5.57 -8.40
N GLU A 41 2.10 -4.51 -7.72
CA GLU A 41 3.51 -4.25 -7.43
C GLU A 41 4.12 -5.35 -6.55
N VAL A 42 3.40 -5.78 -5.51
CA VAL A 42 3.85 -6.86 -4.63
C VAL A 42 3.98 -8.17 -5.41
N ALA A 43 2.96 -8.51 -6.19
CA ALA A 43 2.97 -9.73 -7.01
C ALA A 43 4.16 -9.73 -7.98
N THR A 44 4.43 -8.59 -8.61
CA THR A 44 5.55 -8.43 -9.53
C THR A 44 6.89 -8.59 -8.81
N THR A 45 7.03 -7.99 -7.65
CA THR A 45 8.26 -8.10 -6.84
C THR A 45 8.52 -9.55 -6.44
N LEU A 46 7.51 -10.24 -5.93
CA LEU A 46 7.65 -11.65 -5.54
C LEU A 46 8.02 -12.53 -6.74
N SER A 47 7.40 -12.28 -7.89
CA SER A 47 7.70 -13.00 -9.12
C SER A 47 9.16 -12.82 -9.53
N ARG A 48 9.67 -11.58 -9.45
CA ARG A 48 11.06 -11.28 -9.77
C ARG A 48 12.04 -11.94 -8.79
N GLU A 49 11.59 -12.20 -7.57
CA GLU A 49 12.39 -12.88 -6.56
C GLU A 49 12.30 -14.41 -6.64
N GLY A 50 11.64 -14.92 -7.65
CA GLY A 50 11.60 -16.36 -7.92
C GLY A 50 10.36 -17.09 -7.43
N PHE A 51 9.38 -16.38 -6.87
CA PHE A 51 8.11 -17.01 -6.47
C PHE A 51 7.34 -17.45 -7.72
N GLY A 52 6.87 -18.70 -7.74
CA GLY A 52 5.99 -19.17 -8.80
C GLY A 52 4.62 -18.51 -8.71
N GLN A 53 3.86 -18.53 -9.79
CA GLN A 53 2.55 -17.89 -9.85
C GLN A 53 1.61 -18.38 -8.76
N GLU A 54 1.58 -19.69 -8.50
CA GLU A 54 0.73 -20.25 -7.44
C GLU A 54 1.16 -19.79 -6.06
N GLU A 55 2.46 -19.67 -5.82
CA GLU A 55 2.98 -19.18 -4.55
C GLU A 55 2.59 -17.72 -4.32
N VAL A 56 2.66 -16.90 -5.36
CA VAL A 56 2.25 -15.49 -5.29
C VAL A 56 0.76 -15.40 -4.95
N ILE A 57 -0.07 -16.14 -5.68
CA ILE A 57 -1.53 -16.15 -5.46
C ILE A 57 -1.83 -16.57 -4.02
N ARG A 58 -1.19 -17.64 -3.55
CA ARG A 58 -1.42 -18.19 -2.21
C ARG A 58 -1.00 -17.21 -1.12
N SER A 59 0.18 -16.59 -1.27
CA SER A 59 0.70 -15.63 -0.31
C SER A 59 -0.22 -14.43 -0.16
N LEU A 60 -0.76 -13.93 -1.27
CA LEU A 60 -1.61 -12.74 -1.26
C LEU A 60 -3.05 -13.07 -0.87
N SER A 61 -3.62 -14.16 -1.39
CA SER A 61 -5.02 -14.53 -1.13
C SER A 61 -5.28 -14.89 0.31
N ASN A 62 -4.30 -15.50 0.99
CA ASN A 62 -4.45 -15.89 2.38
C ASN A 62 -4.19 -14.74 3.35
N THR A 63 -3.66 -13.62 2.87
CA THR A 63 -3.22 -12.51 3.70
C THR A 63 -4.18 -11.33 3.62
N PHE A 64 -4.73 -11.04 2.45
CA PHE A 64 -5.51 -9.83 2.23
C PHE A 64 -6.93 -10.14 1.76
N LEU A 65 -7.90 -9.68 2.55
CA LEU A 65 -9.32 -9.92 2.29
C LEU A 65 -9.97 -8.74 1.55
N HIS A 66 -9.36 -7.54 1.58
CA HIS A 66 -9.94 -6.33 1.03
C HIS A 66 -9.02 -5.64 0.03
N ILE A 67 -9.19 -6.01 -1.23
CA ILE A 67 -8.50 -5.33 -2.34
C ILE A 67 -9.49 -4.36 -2.98
N ILE A 68 -9.09 -3.12 -3.14
CA ILE A 68 -9.91 -2.08 -3.76
C ILE A 68 -9.33 -1.78 -5.14
N ASP A 69 -10.15 -1.88 -6.16
CA ASP A 69 -9.72 -1.64 -7.53
C ASP A 69 -9.30 -0.19 -7.74
N PHE A 70 -8.18 -0.01 -8.43
CA PHE A 70 -7.70 1.29 -8.83
C PHE A 70 -8.51 1.75 -10.04
N ASP A 71 -9.38 2.72 -9.84
CA ASP A 71 -10.34 3.19 -10.84
C ASP A 71 -9.98 4.58 -11.39
N SER A 72 -10.81 5.08 -12.30
CA SER A 72 -10.56 6.38 -12.94
C SER A 72 -10.66 7.54 -11.97
N GLU A 73 -11.54 7.48 -10.97
CA GLU A 73 -11.61 8.52 -9.94
C GLU A 73 -10.30 8.60 -9.16
N GLN A 74 -9.75 7.46 -8.77
CA GLN A 74 -8.46 7.40 -8.10
C GLN A 74 -7.33 7.91 -9.00
N ALA A 75 -7.40 7.63 -10.29
CA ALA A 75 -6.39 8.11 -11.24
C ALA A 75 -6.36 9.64 -11.30
N VAL A 76 -7.53 10.29 -11.25
CA VAL A 76 -7.60 11.75 -11.21
C VAL A 76 -7.00 12.29 -9.91
N VAL A 77 -7.24 11.62 -8.79
CA VAL A 77 -6.64 12.01 -7.50
C VAL A 77 -5.12 11.85 -7.54
N VAL A 78 -4.61 10.78 -8.17
CA VAL A 78 -3.16 10.61 -8.39
C VAL A 78 -2.59 11.83 -9.12
N ALA A 79 -3.25 12.27 -10.18
CA ALA A 79 -2.81 13.46 -10.92
C ALA A 79 -2.82 14.71 -10.03
N SER A 80 -3.80 14.84 -9.15
CA SER A 80 -3.93 16.01 -8.28
C SER A 80 -2.85 16.10 -7.20
N ILE A 81 -2.23 14.98 -6.82
CA ILE A 81 -1.17 14.98 -5.80
C ILE A 81 0.23 14.99 -6.43
N ASP A 82 0.33 15.07 -7.74
CA ASP A 82 1.62 15.02 -8.44
C ASP A 82 2.58 16.10 -7.97
N GLU A 83 2.11 17.33 -7.84
CA GLU A 83 2.97 18.45 -7.46
C GLU A 83 3.63 18.21 -6.11
N ALA A 84 2.88 17.70 -5.13
CA ALA A 84 3.39 17.45 -3.78
C ALA A 84 4.28 16.21 -3.69
N THR A 85 4.22 15.33 -4.69
CA THR A 85 4.90 14.03 -4.61
C THR A 85 6.02 13.82 -5.63
N ARG A 86 6.14 14.69 -6.64
CA ARG A 86 7.05 14.45 -7.77
C ARG A 86 8.51 14.33 -7.39
N HIS A 87 8.92 14.92 -6.27
CA HIS A 87 10.33 14.90 -5.84
C HIS A 87 10.64 13.76 -4.87
N TYR A 88 9.68 12.90 -4.58
CA TYR A 88 9.83 11.79 -3.62
C TYR A 88 10.08 10.46 -4.30
N ASN A 89 10.17 10.44 -5.62
CA ASN A 89 10.45 9.23 -6.40
C ASN A 89 9.45 8.11 -6.10
N LEU A 90 8.17 8.44 -6.07
CA LEU A 90 7.11 7.47 -5.79
C LEU A 90 6.73 6.70 -7.05
N SER A 91 6.46 5.40 -6.89
CA SER A 91 5.91 4.58 -7.96
C SER A 91 4.43 4.91 -8.19
N LEU A 92 3.87 4.42 -9.29
CA LEU A 92 2.43 4.56 -9.52
C LEU A 92 1.64 3.88 -8.39
N ALA A 93 2.11 2.71 -7.92
CA ALA A 93 1.45 2.00 -6.82
C ALA A 93 1.48 2.83 -5.53
N ASP A 94 2.58 3.52 -5.24
CA ASP A 94 2.67 4.42 -4.08
C ASP A 94 1.62 5.51 -4.17
N LYS A 95 1.51 6.14 -5.33
CA LYS A 95 0.54 7.22 -5.55
C LYS A 95 -0.90 6.71 -5.50
N ALA A 96 -1.14 5.51 -6.02
CA ALA A 96 -2.46 4.88 -5.95
C ALA A 96 -2.86 4.60 -4.50
N CYS A 97 -1.92 4.15 -3.68
CA CYS A 97 -2.12 3.94 -2.25
C CYS A 97 -2.53 5.25 -1.55
N LEU A 98 -1.79 6.32 -1.83
CA LEU A 98 -2.07 7.63 -1.26
C LEU A 98 -3.42 8.19 -1.73
N ALA A 99 -3.75 8.00 -3.00
CA ALA A 99 -5.03 8.44 -3.55
C ALA A 99 -6.20 7.71 -2.88
N LEU A 100 -6.07 6.41 -2.69
CA LEU A 100 -7.10 5.61 -2.02
C LEU A 100 -7.30 6.10 -0.58
N ALA A 101 -6.20 6.34 0.14
CA ALA A 101 -6.25 6.84 1.50
C ALA A 101 -6.94 8.20 1.58
N ARG A 102 -6.64 9.10 0.63
CA ARG A 102 -7.26 10.43 0.58
C ARG A 102 -8.76 10.33 0.32
N ILE A 103 -9.16 9.55 -0.66
CA ILE A 103 -10.58 9.40 -1.02
C ILE A 103 -11.38 8.85 0.15
N LYS A 104 -10.84 7.86 0.85
CA LYS A 104 -11.53 7.22 1.96
C LYS A 104 -11.26 7.88 3.31
N ASN A 105 -10.41 8.89 3.34
CA ASN A 105 -9.99 9.59 4.56
C ASN A 105 -9.45 8.62 5.60
N LEU A 106 -8.51 7.77 5.19
CA LEU A 106 -7.91 6.74 6.04
C LEU A 106 -6.40 6.95 6.16
N PRO A 107 -5.81 6.45 7.25
CA PRO A 107 -4.35 6.46 7.37
C PRO A 107 -3.71 5.40 6.47
N VAL A 108 -2.41 5.58 6.23
CA VAL A 108 -1.59 4.65 5.46
C VAL A 108 -0.55 4.02 6.38
N LEU A 109 -0.29 2.73 6.22
CA LEU A 109 0.82 2.03 6.86
C LEU A 109 1.91 1.79 5.81
N THR A 110 3.12 2.25 6.09
CA THR A 110 4.26 2.18 5.15
C THR A 110 5.56 1.92 5.90
N ALA A 111 6.52 1.29 5.24
CA ALA A 111 7.89 1.18 5.74
C ALA A 111 8.72 2.42 5.37
N ASN A 112 8.22 3.29 4.51
CA ASN A 112 8.97 4.45 4.04
C ASN A 112 8.78 5.64 4.98
N LYS A 113 9.79 5.91 5.79
CA LYS A 113 9.76 6.97 6.80
C LYS A 113 9.61 8.36 6.20
N LEU A 114 9.96 8.54 4.93
CA LEU A 114 9.87 9.84 4.27
C LEU A 114 8.43 10.26 3.98
N TRP A 115 7.49 9.34 3.98
CA TRP A 115 6.09 9.66 3.67
C TRP A 115 5.45 10.60 4.69
N LYS A 116 5.93 10.60 5.92
CA LYS A 116 5.42 11.54 6.93
C LYS A 116 5.72 13.00 6.57
N ASN A 117 6.66 13.24 5.64
CA ASN A 117 7.01 14.58 5.18
C ASN A 117 6.19 15.03 3.97
N LEU A 118 5.36 14.14 3.41
CA LEU A 118 4.50 14.50 2.27
C LEU A 118 3.43 15.49 2.71
N ASP A 119 3.26 16.55 1.94
CA ASP A 119 2.26 17.59 2.23
C ASP A 119 0.93 17.21 1.56
N LEU A 120 0.29 16.17 2.08
CA LEU A 120 -0.93 15.61 1.48
C LEU A 120 -2.12 15.58 2.45
N ASN A 121 -1.91 15.98 3.70
CA ASN A 121 -2.94 15.88 4.71
C ASN A 121 -3.48 14.46 4.89
N ILE A 122 -2.57 13.47 4.79
CA ILE A 122 -2.86 12.05 4.99
C ILE A 122 -2.03 11.60 6.19
N GLU A 123 -2.68 10.94 7.15
CA GLU A 123 -1.96 10.37 8.29
C GLU A 123 -1.14 9.17 7.80
N THR A 124 0.15 9.16 8.10
CA THR A 124 1.02 8.02 7.76
C THR A 124 1.55 7.40 9.04
N LYS A 125 1.45 6.08 9.13
CA LYS A 125 2.02 5.29 10.22
C LYS A 125 3.18 4.50 9.64
N THR A 126 4.34 4.57 10.30
CA THR A 126 5.55 3.87 9.85
C THR A 126 5.74 2.61 10.67
N ILE A 127 6.11 1.54 9.98
CA ILE A 127 6.41 0.27 10.64
C ILE A 127 7.82 0.22 11.18
#